data_04237b74708d7d144243dcda46294cac
#
_entry.id   04237b74708d7d144243dcda46294cac
#
_cell.length_a   1.000
_cell.length_b   1.000
_cell.length_c   1.000
_cell.angle_alpha   90.00
_cell.angle_beta   90.00
_cell.angle_gamma   90.00
#
_symmetry.space_group_name_H-M   'P 1'
#
loop_
_entity.id
_entity.type
_entity.pdbx_description
1 polymer ?
#
loop_
_entity_poly.entity_id
_entity_poly.type
_entity_poly.pdbx_seq_one_letter_code
_entity_poly.pdbx_strand_id
1 'polypeptide(L)'
;MNAADAAYDADLLVIGGGSGGVRAARMAAARGARVVLAEAGGMAGLGGTCVNVGCIPKKLYSYAAHYAESFEESHGFGWHGNAPRLDWGRLKENRRNELARLNGVYLKLLV
;
A
#
# COMPACT_ATOMS: atom_id res chain seq x y z
N MET A 1 9.99 35.46 -14.63
CA MET A 1 9.13 35.09 -13.49
C MET A 1 8.00 36.08 -13.41
N ASN A 2 6.77 35.65 -13.63
CA ASN A 2 5.58 36.48 -13.51
C ASN A 2 5.31 36.77 -12.02
N ALA A 3 4.76 37.96 -11.69
CA ALA A 3 4.43 38.31 -10.31
C ALA A 3 3.46 37.31 -9.63
N ALA A 4 2.74 36.53 -10.40
CA ALA A 4 1.90 35.43 -9.93
C ALA A 4 2.70 34.23 -9.36
N ASP A 5 3.94 34.03 -9.82
CA ASP A 5 4.80 32.91 -9.36
C ASP A 5 5.37 33.17 -7.95
N ALA A 6 5.38 34.41 -7.48
CA ALA A 6 5.85 34.78 -6.15
C ALA A 6 4.78 34.66 -5.06
N ALA A 7 3.51 34.42 -5.43
CA ALA A 7 2.38 34.48 -4.49
C ALA A 7 2.08 33.12 -3.83
N TYR A 8 2.64 32.02 -4.33
CA TYR A 8 2.34 30.68 -3.85
C TYR A 8 3.60 29.85 -3.59
N ASP A 9 3.61 29.08 -2.50
CA ASP A 9 4.72 28.21 -2.13
C ASP A 9 4.78 26.92 -2.99
N ALA A 10 3.68 26.55 -3.62
CA ALA A 10 3.56 25.39 -4.48
C ALA A 10 2.70 25.67 -5.71
N ASP A 11 2.95 24.93 -6.78
CA ASP A 11 2.16 24.99 -8.01
C ASP A 11 0.94 24.05 -7.93
N LEU A 12 1.04 23.00 -7.10
CA LEU A 12 -0.01 22.02 -6.88
C LEU A 12 -0.04 21.58 -5.42
N LEU A 13 -1.22 21.64 -4.81
CA LEU A 13 -1.52 21.01 -3.53
C LEU A 13 -2.38 19.78 -3.79
N VAL A 14 -1.89 18.61 -3.33
CA VAL A 14 -2.62 17.34 -3.38
C VAL A 14 -3.13 17.00 -1.99
N ILE A 15 -4.40 16.84 -1.83
CA ILE A 15 -5.05 16.47 -0.56
C ILE A 15 -5.37 14.99 -0.60
N GLY A 16 -4.65 14.21 0.19
CA GLY A 16 -4.76 12.76 0.28
C GLY A 16 -3.63 12.00 -0.41
N GLY A 17 -2.97 11.13 0.34
CA GLY A 17 -1.85 10.29 -0.10
C GLY A 17 -2.26 8.89 -0.54
N GLY A 18 -3.47 8.71 -1.06
CA GLY A 18 -3.92 7.47 -1.66
C GLY A 18 -3.37 7.26 -3.07
N SER A 19 -3.86 6.24 -3.77
CA SER A 19 -3.37 5.85 -5.10
C SER A 19 -3.42 6.99 -6.12
N GLY A 20 -4.53 7.74 -6.15
CA GLY A 20 -4.70 8.88 -7.05
C GLY A 20 -3.80 10.06 -6.69
N GLY A 21 -3.76 10.41 -5.40
CA GLY A 21 -2.98 11.54 -4.90
C GLY A 21 -1.48 11.35 -5.09
N VAL A 22 -0.95 10.19 -4.72
CA VAL A 22 0.47 9.87 -4.93
C VAL A 22 0.83 9.90 -6.41
N ARG A 23 -0.01 9.34 -7.27
CA ARG A 23 0.25 9.37 -8.72
C ARG A 23 0.21 10.80 -9.26
N ALA A 24 -0.80 11.59 -8.89
CA ALA A 24 -0.92 12.98 -9.34
C ALA A 24 0.28 13.82 -8.90
N ALA A 25 0.68 13.71 -7.63
CA ALA A 25 1.82 14.43 -7.08
C ALA A 25 3.11 14.09 -7.84
N ARG A 26 3.40 12.80 -8.01
CA ARG A 26 4.61 12.34 -8.71
C ARG A 26 4.65 12.76 -10.17
N MET A 27 3.52 12.62 -10.87
CA MET A 27 3.45 12.97 -12.30
C MET A 27 3.60 14.46 -12.53
N ALA A 28 3.08 15.30 -11.63
CA ALA A 28 3.25 16.75 -11.70
C ALA A 28 4.69 17.15 -11.36
N ALA A 29 5.26 16.60 -10.30
CA ALA A 29 6.65 16.86 -9.90
C ALA A 29 7.65 16.45 -10.99
N ALA A 30 7.44 15.31 -11.63
CA ALA A 30 8.27 14.85 -12.75
C ALA A 30 8.24 15.78 -13.97
N ARG A 31 7.25 16.68 -14.05
CA ARG A 31 7.14 17.72 -15.06
C ARG A 31 7.63 19.11 -14.60
N GLY A 32 8.27 19.16 -13.43
CA GLY A 32 8.85 20.37 -12.87
C GLY A 32 7.95 21.19 -11.97
N ALA A 33 6.75 20.72 -11.64
CA ALA A 33 5.87 21.40 -10.70
C ALA A 33 6.39 21.28 -9.26
N ARG A 34 6.26 22.35 -8.49
CA ARG A 34 6.46 22.34 -7.04
C ARG A 34 5.19 21.78 -6.41
N VAL A 35 5.26 20.60 -5.82
CA VAL A 35 4.08 19.89 -5.32
C VAL A 35 4.16 19.73 -3.81
N VAL A 36 3.04 20.01 -3.13
CA VAL A 36 2.83 19.67 -1.72
C VAL A 36 1.72 18.63 -1.65
N LEU A 37 1.96 17.53 -0.92
CA LEU A 37 0.97 16.52 -0.64
C LEU A 37 0.68 16.49 0.86
N ALA A 38 -0.60 16.60 1.22
CA ALA A 38 -1.09 16.50 2.58
C ALA A 38 -1.83 15.18 2.77
N GLU A 39 -1.39 14.36 3.75
CA GLU A 39 -2.04 13.09 4.13
C GLU A 39 -2.42 13.12 5.61
N ALA A 40 -3.70 12.98 5.89
CA ALA A 40 -4.24 13.07 7.25
C ALA A 40 -3.72 11.97 8.19
N GLY A 41 -3.45 10.77 7.67
CA GLY A 41 -2.87 9.64 8.42
C GLY A 41 -1.36 9.68 8.55
N GLY A 42 -0.70 10.73 8.07
CA GLY A 42 0.76 10.82 8.03
C GLY A 42 1.37 9.68 7.23
N MET A 43 2.55 9.23 7.60
CA MET A 43 3.25 8.14 6.90
C MET A 43 2.43 6.84 6.86
N ALA A 44 1.71 6.51 7.93
CA ALA A 44 0.87 5.31 8.01
C ALA A 44 -0.38 5.38 7.12
N GLY A 45 -0.78 6.57 6.67
CA GLY A 45 -1.88 6.76 5.72
C GLY A 45 -1.48 6.65 4.24
N LEU A 46 -0.19 6.70 3.96
CA LEU A 46 0.31 6.64 2.58
C LEU A 46 -0.07 5.34 1.88
N GLY A 47 -0.51 5.46 0.64
CA GLY A 47 -1.08 4.37 -0.13
C GLY A 47 -2.61 4.26 -0.01
N GLY A 48 -3.21 4.98 0.96
CA GLY A 48 -4.66 5.10 1.13
C GLY A 48 -5.35 3.79 1.45
N THR A 49 -6.63 3.72 1.11
CA THR A 49 -7.49 2.55 1.34
C THR A 49 -6.92 1.29 0.71
N CYS A 50 -6.45 1.35 -0.52
CA CYS A 50 -5.94 0.18 -1.24
C CYS A 50 -4.80 -0.50 -0.49
N VAL A 51 -3.81 0.25 -0.06
CA VAL A 51 -2.64 -0.31 0.64
C VAL A 51 -3.00 -0.74 2.06
N ASN A 52 -3.73 0.06 2.80
CA ASN A 52 -3.86 -0.10 4.24
C ASN A 52 -5.04 -0.99 4.68
N VAL A 53 -6.16 -0.91 3.98
CA VAL A 53 -7.41 -1.60 4.37
C VAL A 53 -8.19 -2.20 3.17
N GLY A 54 -7.58 -2.27 2.01
CA GLY A 54 -8.25 -2.68 0.77
C GLY A 54 -7.49 -3.76 -0.01
N CYS A 55 -7.02 -3.39 -1.20
CA CYS A 55 -6.48 -4.31 -2.21
C CYS A 55 -5.33 -5.19 -1.70
N ILE A 56 -4.43 -4.62 -0.92
CA ILE A 56 -3.24 -5.35 -0.44
C ILE A 56 -3.59 -6.33 0.69
N PRO A 57 -4.17 -5.89 1.82
CA PRO A 57 -4.51 -6.83 2.89
C PRO A 57 -5.53 -7.88 2.45
N LYS A 58 -6.48 -7.52 1.61
CA LYS A 58 -7.42 -8.49 1.02
C LYS A 58 -6.70 -9.62 0.30
N LYS A 59 -5.69 -9.27 -0.51
CA LYS A 59 -4.96 -10.26 -1.31
C LYS A 59 -4.12 -11.20 -0.44
N LEU A 60 -3.50 -10.66 0.61
CA LEU A 60 -2.76 -11.49 1.58
C LEU A 60 -3.67 -12.50 2.27
N TYR A 61 -4.87 -12.11 2.66
CA TYR A 61 -5.85 -13.02 3.25
C TYR A 61 -6.37 -14.06 2.24
N SER A 62 -6.59 -13.66 1.00
CA SER A 62 -6.97 -14.57 -0.08
C SER A 62 -5.91 -15.65 -0.32
N TYR A 63 -4.64 -15.27 -0.36
CA TYR A 63 -3.53 -16.23 -0.48
C TYR A 63 -3.46 -17.17 0.71
N ALA A 64 -3.60 -16.66 1.93
CA ALA A 64 -3.59 -17.49 3.13
C ALA A 64 -4.73 -18.51 3.14
N ALA A 65 -5.92 -18.10 2.73
CA ALA A 65 -7.09 -18.99 2.64
C ALA A 65 -6.90 -20.14 1.63
N HIS A 66 -6.21 -19.88 0.53
CA HIS A 66 -6.00 -20.88 -0.53
C HIS A 66 -5.13 -22.07 -0.09
N TYR A 67 -4.26 -21.90 0.90
CA TYR A 67 -3.41 -23.00 1.37
C TYR A 67 -4.19 -24.16 1.97
N ALA A 68 -5.35 -23.92 2.58
CA ALA A 68 -6.21 -24.99 3.09
C ALA A 68 -6.73 -25.88 1.96
N GLU A 69 -7.22 -25.28 0.89
CA GLU A 69 -7.68 -26.00 -0.31
C GLU A 69 -6.53 -26.74 -0.99
N SER A 70 -5.39 -26.07 -1.16
CA SER A 70 -4.19 -26.67 -1.76
C SER A 70 -3.71 -27.89 -0.99
N PHE A 71 -3.81 -27.87 0.33
CA PHE A 71 -3.47 -29.03 1.14
C PHE A 71 -4.41 -30.22 0.85
N GLU A 72 -5.71 -30.00 0.82
CA GLU A 72 -6.70 -31.05 0.47
C GLU A 72 -6.45 -31.60 -0.94
N GLU A 73 -6.24 -30.73 -1.92
CA GLU A 73 -5.95 -31.12 -3.30
C GLU A 73 -4.65 -31.93 -3.42
N SER A 74 -3.67 -31.64 -2.59
CA SER A 74 -2.35 -32.27 -2.64
C SER A 74 -2.36 -33.76 -2.41
N HIS A 75 -3.36 -34.30 -1.72
CA HIS A 75 -3.52 -35.75 -1.50
C HIS A 75 -3.65 -36.53 -2.83
N GLY A 76 -4.31 -35.96 -3.82
CA GLY A 76 -4.44 -36.54 -5.16
C GLY A 76 -3.10 -36.62 -5.91
N PHE A 77 -2.08 -35.88 -5.46
CA PHE A 77 -0.74 -35.89 -6.03
C PHE A 77 0.30 -36.60 -5.15
N GLY A 78 -0.19 -37.42 -4.20
CA GLY A 78 0.67 -38.26 -3.36
C GLY A 78 1.26 -37.56 -2.12
N TRP A 79 0.86 -36.36 -1.81
CA TRP A 79 1.27 -35.70 -0.55
C TRP A 79 0.46 -36.22 0.62
N HIS A 80 1.13 -36.54 1.71
CA HIS A 80 0.54 -37.07 2.94
C HIS A 80 0.94 -36.21 4.13
N GLY A 81 0.09 -36.15 5.12
CA GLY A 81 0.35 -35.42 6.37
C GLY A 81 -0.93 -35.05 7.09
N ASN A 82 -0.77 -34.48 8.28
CA ASN A 82 -1.91 -33.96 9.04
C ASN A 82 -2.35 -32.60 8.46
N ALA A 83 -3.64 -32.29 8.59
CA ALA A 83 -4.17 -30.99 8.20
C ALA A 83 -3.39 -29.85 8.88
N PRO A 84 -2.95 -28.83 8.12
CA PRO A 84 -2.25 -27.72 8.68
C PRO A 84 -3.17 -26.88 9.58
N ARG A 85 -2.59 -26.19 10.56
CA ARG A 85 -3.32 -25.28 11.44
C ARG A 85 -2.92 -23.86 11.12
N LEU A 86 -3.91 -22.98 10.99
CA LEU A 86 -3.67 -21.55 10.82
C LEU A 86 -3.33 -20.89 12.15
N ASP A 87 -2.19 -20.23 12.22
CA ASP A 87 -1.87 -19.26 13.26
C ASP A 87 -2.35 -17.87 12.81
N TRP A 88 -3.52 -17.50 13.27
CA TRP A 88 -4.14 -16.22 12.93
C TRP A 88 -3.33 -15.01 13.44
N GLY A 89 -2.70 -15.14 14.61
CA GLY A 89 -1.83 -14.11 15.17
C GLY A 89 -0.64 -13.82 14.25
N ARG A 90 0.02 -14.87 13.77
CA ARG A 90 1.14 -14.78 12.85
C ARG A 90 0.76 -14.15 11.51
N LEU A 91 -0.37 -14.54 10.95
CA LEU A 91 -0.88 -13.96 9.71
C LEU A 91 -1.13 -12.44 9.85
N LYS A 92 -1.77 -12.03 10.95
CA LYS A 92 -2.00 -10.60 11.23
C LYS A 92 -0.70 -9.82 11.41
N GLU A 93 0.29 -10.40 12.07
CA GLU A 93 1.59 -9.78 12.25
C GLU A 93 2.31 -9.59 10.91
N ASN A 94 2.37 -10.63 10.09
CA ASN A 94 2.97 -10.56 8.76
C ASN A 94 2.28 -9.51 7.89
N ARG A 95 0.96 -9.44 7.93
CA ARG A 95 0.20 -8.40 7.23
C ARG A 95 0.62 -7.00 7.70
N ARG A 96 0.66 -6.75 9.02
CA ARG A 96 1.06 -5.44 9.57
C ARG A 96 2.46 -5.04 9.10
N ASN A 97 3.40 -5.96 9.14
CA ASN A 97 4.77 -5.72 8.72
C ASN A 97 4.85 -5.38 7.22
N GLU A 98 4.11 -6.08 6.38
CA GLU A 98 4.08 -5.79 4.94
C GLU A 98 3.44 -4.42 4.65
N LEU A 99 2.36 -4.06 5.33
CA LEU A 99 1.74 -2.74 5.18
C LEU A 99 2.67 -1.62 5.62
N ALA A 100 3.37 -1.78 6.73
CA ALA A 100 4.36 -0.81 7.19
C ALA A 100 5.52 -0.66 6.19
N ARG A 101 5.99 -1.76 5.62
CA ARG A 101 7.00 -1.74 4.55
C ARG A 101 6.51 -0.94 3.34
N LEU A 102 5.29 -1.17 2.91
CA LEU A 102 4.69 -0.46 1.77
C LEU A 102 4.49 1.03 2.04
N ASN A 103 4.04 1.41 3.24
CA ASN A 103 3.97 2.84 3.62
C ASN A 103 5.34 3.52 3.45
N GLY A 104 6.42 2.85 3.85
CA GLY A 104 7.79 3.34 3.66
C GLY A 104 8.19 3.43 2.17
N VAL A 105 7.75 2.50 1.34
CA VAL A 105 7.97 2.57 -0.13
C VAL A 105 7.25 3.79 -0.71
N TYR A 106 5.99 4.02 -0.32
CA TYR A 106 5.24 5.18 -0.79
C TYR A 106 5.89 6.50 -0.36
N LEU A 107 6.40 6.58 0.88
CA LEU A 107 7.15 7.75 1.32
C LEU A 107 8.36 8.02 0.40
N LYS A 108 9.15 6.99 0.10
CA LYS A 108 10.31 7.11 -0.80
C LYS A 108 9.96 7.53 -2.23
N LEU A 109 8.73 7.31 -2.65
CA LEU A 109 8.27 7.77 -3.96
C LEU A 109 7.95 9.26 -4.00
N LEU A 110 7.78 9.88 -2.83
CA LEU A 110 7.34 11.27 -2.68
C LEU A 110 8.48 12.22 -2.28
N VAL A 111 9.61 11.71 -1.82
CA VAL A 111 10.76 12.49 -1.36
C VAL A 111 12.00 12.26 -2.20
#